data_1a076d252cb4331ac0903613351422bd
#
_entry.id   1a076d252cb4331ac0903613351422bd
#
_cell.length_a   1.000
_cell.length_b   1.000
_cell.length_c   1.000
_cell.angle_alpha   90.00
_cell.angle_beta   90.00
_cell.angle_gamma   90.00
#
_symmetry.space_group_name_H-M   'P 1'
#
loop_
_entity.id
_entity.type
_entity.pdbx_description
1 polymer ?
#
loop_
_entity_poly.entity_id
_entity_poly.type
_entity_poly.pdbx_seq_one_letter_code
_entity_poly.pdbx_strand_id
1 'polypeptide(L)'
;MLKKLALIGISSISFTAIGYGQKNNVYAELGGAGYTMTFNYERMLTDNILARAGYGSSEAQVARDDKISFMPIGAAYLIGSGNHKYEVGGGMTMLQGTLEMDGEYIESNAIYFGGGYRYQIGTGGFLLSLKGYYLSIGRFSSPWAGMSVGWTF
;
A
#
# COMPACT_ATOMS: atom_id res chain seq x y z
N MET A 1 -24.67 -18.83 7.84
CA MET A 1 -25.39 -17.57 7.61
C MET A 1 -24.63 -16.31 8.06
N LEU A 2 -23.63 -16.40 8.92
CA LEU A 2 -22.86 -15.22 9.41
C LEU A 2 -21.82 -14.65 8.45
N LYS A 3 -21.36 -15.41 7.46
CA LYS A 3 -20.28 -14.94 6.54
C LYS A 3 -20.76 -13.93 5.47
N LYS A 4 -22.06 -13.79 5.26
CA LYS A 4 -22.62 -12.84 4.27
C LYS A 4 -22.91 -11.44 4.86
N LEU A 5 -22.95 -11.30 6.17
CA LEU A 5 -23.21 -10.02 6.83
C LEU A 5 -21.97 -9.12 6.96
N ALA A 6 -20.77 -9.71 6.94
CA ALA A 6 -19.51 -8.95 7.02
C ALA A 6 -19.19 -8.15 5.74
N LEU A 7 -19.66 -8.61 4.58
CA LEU A 7 -19.40 -7.96 3.28
C LEU A 7 -20.24 -6.71 3.04
N ILE A 8 -21.39 -6.59 3.70
CA ILE A 8 -22.31 -5.45 3.54
C ILE A 8 -21.91 -4.27 4.40
N GLY A 9 -21.19 -4.53 5.50
CA GLY A 9 -20.70 -3.47 6.40
C GLY A 9 -19.55 -2.63 5.83
N ILE A 10 -18.78 -3.16 4.88
CA ILE A 10 -17.62 -2.47 4.30
C ILE A 10 -18.02 -1.53 3.16
N SER A 11 -19.14 -1.80 2.48
CA SER A 11 -19.60 -0.96 1.37
C SER A 11 -20.28 0.34 1.80
N SER A 12 -20.72 0.46 3.05
CA SER A 12 -21.45 1.65 3.53
C SER A 12 -20.54 2.75 4.12
N ILE A 13 -19.24 2.49 4.31
CA ILE A 13 -18.31 3.49 4.86
C ILE A 13 -17.74 4.41 3.77
N SER A 14 -17.98 4.11 2.50
CA SER A 14 -17.26 4.72 1.38
C SER A 14 -17.84 6.04 0.85
N PHE A 15 -18.99 6.55 1.32
CA PHE A 15 -19.68 7.62 0.59
C PHE A 15 -20.08 8.87 1.35
N THR A 16 -19.72 9.06 2.60
CA THR A 16 -20.20 10.22 3.38
C THR A 16 -19.14 11.18 3.88
N ALA A 17 -18.05 11.37 3.16
CA ALA A 17 -17.13 12.46 3.44
C ALA A 17 -16.71 13.16 2.15
N ILE A 18 -17.65 13.78 1.46
CA ILE A 18 -17.36 14.86 0.52
C ILE A 18 -17.13 16.10 1.39
N GLY A 19 -15.99 16.14 2.04
CA GLY A 19 -15.46 17.31 2.70
C GLY A 19 -14.52 18.03 1.75
N TYR A 20 -14.70 19.30 1.58
CA TYR A 20 -13.83 20.18 0.83
C TYR A 20 -12.36 19.95 1.22
N GLY A 21 -11.50 19.61 0.24
CA GLY A 21 -10.06 19.51 0.42
C GLY A 21 -9.46 18.12 0.57
N GLN A 22 -10.24 17.04 0.58
CA GLN A 22 -9.68 15.69 0.64
C GLN A 22 -9.13 15.28 -0.72
N LYS A 23 -7.84 15.04 -0.78
CA LYS A 23 -7.14 14.57 -1.98
C LYS A 23 -7.05 13.05 -1.94
N ASN A 24 -7.30 12.45 -3.08
CA ASN A 24 -7.13 11.04 -3.30
C ASN A 24 -5.98 10.81 -4.27
N ASN A 25 -5.25 9.73 -4.09
CA ASN A 25 -4.17 9.34 -4.98
C ASN A 25 -4.38 7.90 -5.43
N VAL A 26 -4.11 7.66 -6.70
CA VAL A 26 -3.93 6.30 -7.22
C VAL A 26 -2.55 6.21 -7.81
N TYR A 27 -1.82 5.14 -7.52
CA TYR A 27 -0.47 4.97 -8.04
C TYR A 27 -0.07 3.51 -8.15
N ALA A 28 0.85 3.24 -9.07
CA ALA A 28 1.60 2.00 -9.12
C ALA A 28 2.91 2.19 -8.34
N GLU A 29 3.28 1.21 -7.53
CA GLU A 29 4.54 1.15 -6.79
C GLU A 29 5.31 -0.08 -7.21
N LEU A 30 6.57 0.12 -7.57
CA LEU A 30 7.54 -0.95 -7.81
C LEU A 30 8.42 -1.11 -6.59
N GLY A 31 8.51 -2.32 -6.08
CA GLY A 31 9.13 -2.59 -4.79
C GLY A 31 8.23 -2.09 -3.65
N GLY A 32 8.81 -1.41 -2.67
CA GLY A 32 8.05 -0.80 -1.58
C GLY A 32 7.39 -1.79 -0.64
N ALA A 33 6.28 -1.39 -0.05
CA ALA A 33 5.57 -2.17 0.97
C ALA A 33 4.99 -3.49 0.45
N GLY A 34 4.76 -3.62 -0.84
CA GLY A 34 4.23 -4.82 -1.48
C GLY A 34 5.28 -5.73 -2.11
N TYR A 35 6.56 -5.50 -1.88
CA TYR A 35 7.72 -6.26 -2.40
C TYR A 35 7.90 -6.26 -3.91
N THR A 36 6.84 -6.31 -4.68
CA THR A 36 6.84 -6.36 -6.14
C THR A 36 6.13 -5.14 -6.72
N MET A 37 5.30 -5.34 -7.71
CA MET A 37 4.45 -4.28 -8.23
C MET A 37 3.09 -4.31 -7.52
N THR A 38 2.67 -3.16 -6.99
CA THR A 38 1.34 -3.00 -6.39
C THR A 38 0.63 -1.78 -6.96
N PHE A 39 -0.69 -1.88 -7.06
CA PHE A 39 -1.57 -0.74 -7.30
C PHE A 39 -2.15 -0.27 -5.98
N ASN A 40 -2.05 1.00 -5.71
CA ASN A 40 -2.35 1.57 -4.42
C ASN A 40 -3.35 2.73 -4.56
N TYR A 41 -4.20 2.83 -3.57
CA TYR A 41 -5.07 3.96 -3.35
C TYR A 41 -4.69 4.62 -2.02
N GLU A 42 -4.61 5.93 -2.02
CA GLU A 42 -4.38 6.73 -0.82
C GLU A 42 -5.47 7.78 -0.69
N ARG A 43 -5.83 8.05 0.54
CA ARG A 43 -6.75 9.12 0.93
C ARG A 43 -6.10 9.99 2.00
N MET A 44 -6.09 11.29 1.75
CA MET A 44 -5.71 12.26 2.77
C MET A 44 -6.82 12.34 3.82
N LEU A 45 -6.49 12.05 5.07
CA LEU A 45 -7.39 12.17 6.21
C LEU A 45 -7.35 13.58 6.81
N THR A 46 -6.18 14.21 6.72
CA THR A 46 -5.93 15.60 7.07
C THR A 46 -4.96 16.19 6.05
N ASP A 47 -4.53 17.43 6.20
CA ASP A 47 -3.53 18.04 5.31
C ASP A 47 -2.17 17.31 5.32
N ASN A 48 -1.89 16.57 6.38
CA ASN A 48 -0.60 15.90 6.56
C ASN A 48 -0.69 14.39 6.80
N ILE A 49 -1.86 13.85 7.11
CA ILE A 49 -2.04 12.42 7.39
C ILE A 49 -2.78 11.76 6.25
N LEU A 50 -2.26 10.67 5.77
CA LEU A 50 -2.91 9.83 4.76
C LEU A 50 -3.05 8.38 5.24
N ALA A 51 -4.09 7.73 4.75
CA ALA A 51 -4.25 6.28 4.80
C ALA A 51 -4.06 5.70 3.40
N ARG A 52 -3.53 4.48 3.32
CA ARG A 52 -3.30 3.78 2.07
C ARG A 52 -3.74 2.32 2.13
N ALA A 53 -4.15 1.81 0.99
CA ALA A 53 -4.38 0.39 0.77
C ALA A 53 -3.94 0.05 -0.66
N GLY A 54 -3.41 -1.15 -0.84
CA GLY A 54 -2.94 -1.59 -2.15
C GLY A 54 -3.17 -3.07 -2.39
N TYR A 55 -2.94 -3.46 -3.62
CA TYR A 55 -2.99 -4.84 -4.05
C TYR A 55 -1.94 -5.09 -5.13
N GLY A 56 -1.27 -6.21 -5.03
CA GLY A 56 -0.38 -6.72 -6.05
C GLY A 56 -0.31 -8.24 -6.01
N SER A 57 0.17 -8.81 -7.08
CA SER A 57 0.45 -10.25 -7.14
C SER A 57 1.74 -10.49 -7.90
N SER A 58 2.46 -11.52 -7.50
CA SER A 58 3.65 -12.01 -8.18
C SER A 58 3.49 -13.49 -8.46
N GLU A 59 3.82 -13.89 -9.67
CA GLU A 59 3.98 -15.29 -10.01
C GLU A 59 5.42 -15.68 -9.66
N ALA A 60 5.58 -16.55 -8.68
CA ALA A 60 6.90 -17.06 -8.34
C ALA A 60 7.37 -17.99 -9.46
N GLN A 61 8.47 -17.65 -10.12
CA GLN A 61 9.02 -18.44 -11.24
C GLN A 61 9.65 -19.77 -10.82
N VAL A 62 9.50 -20.16 -9.56
CA VAL A 62 10.14 -21.38 -9.01
C VAL A 62 9.31 -22.62 -9.26
N ALA A 63 7.99 -22.51 -9.35
CA ALA A 63 7.10 -23.58 -9.75
C ALA A 63 5.92 -22.99 -10.52
N ARG A 64 5.43 -23.69 -11.51
CA ARG A 64 4.55 -23.20 -12.59
C ARG A 64 3.19 -22.60 -12.16
N ASP A 65 2.79 -22.69 -10.88
CA ASP A 65 1.47 -22.26 -10.40
C ASP A 65 1.48 -21.51 -9.04
N ASP A 66 2.66 -21.14 -8.52
CA ASP A 66 2.74 -20.41 -7.25
C ASP A 66 2.39 -18.94 -7.46
N LYS A 67 1.26 -18.53 -6.95
CA LYS A 67 0.80 -17.15 -6.97
C LYS A 67 0.76 -16.58 -5.56
N ILE A 68 1.53 -15.52 -5.33
CA ILE A 68 1.54 -14.79 -4.07
C ILE A 68 0.87 -13.45 -4.27
N SER A 69 -0.12 -13.13 -3.45
CA SER A 69 -0.80 -11.83 -3.41
C SER A 69 -0.32 -11.02 -2.22
N PHE A 70 -0.17 -9.72 -2.43
CA PHE A 70 0.29 -8.75 -1.46
C PHE A 70 -0.79 -7.68 -1.28
N MET A 71 -1.21 -7.43 -0.05
CA MET A 71 -2.17 -6.39 0.29
C MET A 71 -1.58 -5.46 1.35
N PRO A 72 -0.78 -4.45 0.96
CA PRO A 72 -0.28 -3.45 1.88
C PRO A 72 -1.40 -2.52 2.35
N ILE A 73 -1.47 -2.29 3.65
CA ILE A 73 -2.32 -1.27 4.28
C ILE A 73 -1.48 -0.46 5.26
N GLY A 74 -1.74 0.82 5.39
CA GLY A 74 -0.96 1.64 6.31
C GLY A 74 -1.39 3.10 6.35
N ALA A 75 -0.59 3.88 7.05
CA ALA A 75 -0.74 5.32 7.16
C ALA A 75 0.62 6.01 7.08
N ALA A 76 0.59 7.28 6.69
CA ALA A 76 1.80 8.07 6.64
C ALA A 76 1.52 9.53 7.00
N TYR A 77 2.58 10.21 7.41
CA TYR A 77 2.62 11.63 7.68
C TYR A 77 3.48 12.34 6.63
N LEU A 78 2.95 13.42 6.06
CA LEU A 78 3.63 14.25 5.09
C LEU A 78 4.23 15.49 5.77
N ILE A 79 5.51 15.73 5.51
CA ILE A 79 6.29 16.84 6.03
C ILE A 79 6.67 17.74 4.86
N GLY A 80 6.44 19.03 4.97
CA GLY A 80 6.76 20.01 3.94
C GLY A 80 5.53 20.68 3.35
N SER A 81 5.75 21.60 2.42
CA SER A 81 4.72 22.41 1.78
C SER A 81 4.89 22.42 0.26
N GLY A 82 3.83 22.81 -0.44
CA GLY A 82 3.83 22.81 -1.90
C GLY A 82 3.86 21.40 -2.50
N ASN A 83 4.54 21.27 -3.62
CA ASN A 83 4.59 20.01 -4.38
C ASN A 83 5.67 19.04 -3.88
N HIS A 84 6.62 19.52 -3.09
CA HIS A 84 7.76 18.75 -2.58
C HIS A 84 7.53 18.42 -1.11
N LYS A 85 7.45 17.15 -0.80
CA LYS A 85 7.19 16.66 0.56
C LYS A 85 8.11 15.50 0.91
N TYR A 86 8.33 15.33 2.18
CA TYR A 86 8.85 14.09 2.75
C TYR A 86 7.70 13.31 3.33
N GLU A 87 7.78 12.00 3.22
CA GLU A 87 6.79 11.06 3.75
C GLU A 87 7.46 10.14 4.76
N VAL A 88 6.81 9.94 5.90
CA VAL A 88 7.19 8.93 6.88
C VAL A 88 5.95 8.18 7.31
N GLY A 89 6.03 6.86 7.35
CA GLY A 89 4.85 6.05 7.67
C GLY A 89 5.16 4.59 7.87
N GLY A 90 4.10 3.84 8.07
CA GLY A 90 4.20 2.40 8.24
C GLY A 90 2.85 1.72 8.14
N GLY A 91 2.89 0.41 8.25
CA GLY A 91 1.70 -0.42 8.12
C GLY A 91 2.04 -1.90 8.13
N MET A 92 1.15 -2.65 7.53
CA MET A 92 1.30 -4.08 7.41
C MET A 92 0.95 -4.53 5.98
N THR A 93 1.64 -5.54 5.50
CA THR A 93 1.35 -6.22 4.24
C THR A 93 0.87 -7.62 4.54
N MET A 94 -0.34 -7.92 4.15
CA MET A 94 -0.88 -9.27 4.20
C MET A 94 -0.39 -10.03 2.96
N LEU A 95 0.24 -11.17 3.19
CA LEU A 95 0.71 -12.08 2.16
C LEU A 95 -0.19 -13.31 2.15
N GLN A 96 -0.71 -13.64 0.98
CA GLN A 96 -1.51 -14.84 0.77
C GLN A 96 -1.00 -15.56 -0.47
N GLY A 97 -0.72 -16.84 -0.34
CA GLY A 97 -0.22 -17.63 -1.45
C GLY A 97 -0.47 -19.11 -1.27
N THR A 98 -0.43 -19.85 -2.38
CA THR A 98 -0.42 -21.30 -2.39
C THR A 98 0.95 -21.73 -2.90
N LEU A 99 1.69 -22.51 -2.11
CA LEU A 99 2.89 -23.20 -2.55
C LEU A 99 2.54 -24.62 -2.95
N GLU A 100 2.76 -24.96 -4.20
CA GLU A 100 2.32 -26.26 -4.77
C GLU A 100 3.17 -27.45 -4.33
N MET A 101 4.32 -27.25 -3.68
CA MET A 101 5.18 -28.36 -3.28
C MET A 101 4.56 -29.29 -2.24
N ASP A 102 3.58 -28.82 -1.44
CA ASP A 102 2.85 -29.65 -0.45
C ASP A 102 1.37 -29.30 -0.34
N GLY A 103 0.82 -28.43 -1.22
CA GLY A 103 -0.56 -27.95 -1.12
C GLY A 103 -0.82 -27.08 0.10
N GLU A 104 0.22 -26.57 0.73
CA GLU A 104 0.12 -25.78 1.95
C GLU A 104 -0.19 -24.31 1.60
N TYR A 105 -1.28 -23.81 2.16
CA TYR A 105 -1.67 -22.41 2.06
C TYR A 105 -0.84 -21.58 3.04
N ILE A 106 -0.08 -20.62 2.51
CA ILE A 106 0.71 -19.72 3.33
C ILE A 106 -0.06 -18.43 3.54
N GLU A 107 -0.29 -18.10 4.79
CA GLU A 107 -0.77 -16.78 5.23
C GLU A 107 0.26 -16.20 6.18
N SER A 108 0.78 -15.03 5.86
CA SER A 108 1.76 -14.34 6.67
C SER A 108 1.52 -12.83 6.63
N ASN A 109 1.96 -12.15 7.68
CA ASN A 109 1.89 -10.70 7.75
C ASN A 109 3.30 -10.12 7.90
N ALA A 110 3.60 -9.13 7.08
CA ALA A 110 4.81 -8.33 7.19
C ALA A 110 4.48 -6.97 7.77
N ILE A 111 5.25 -6.50 8.72
CA ILE A 111 5.18 -5.13 9.20
C ILE A 111 6.21 -4.30 8.43
N TYR A 112 5.83 -3.10 8.03
CA TYR A 112 6.75 -2.17 7.39
C TYR A 112 6.70 -0.79 8.02
N PHE A 113 7.82 -0.10 7.98
CA PHE A 113 7.90 1.32 8.19
C PHE A 113 8.91 1.89 7.20
N GLY A 114 8.75 3.16 6.86
CA GLY A 114 9.64 3.77 5.90
C GLY A 114 9.39 5.25 5.71
N GLY A 115 10.17 5.82 4.85
CA GLY A 115 10.05 7.22 4.50
C GLY A 115 10.84 7.55 3.26
N GLY A 116 10.57 8.72 2.70
CA GLY A 116 11.24 9.15 1.50
C GLY A 116 10.72 10.47 0.97
N TYR A 117 11.11 10.73 -0.27
CA TYR A 117 10.72 11.93 -0.98
C TYR A 117 9.48 11.68 -1.83
N ARG A 118 8.61 12.70 -1.87
CA ARG A 118 7.37 12.70 -2.62
C ARG A 118 7.20 14.03 -3.36
N TYR A 119 7.02 13.94 -4.66
CA TYR A 119 6.54 15.04 -5.50
C TYR A 119 5.07 14.81 -5.81
N GLN A 120 4.22 15.79 -5.50
CA GLN A 120 2.77 15.65 -5.70
C GLN A 120 2.19 17.01 -6.06
N ILE A 121 1.54 17.12 -7.21
CA ILE A 121 0.84 18.34 -7.62
C ILE A 121 -0.44 18.48 -6.80
N GLY A 122 -0.55 19.58 -6.07
CA GLY A 122 -1.53 19.75 -4.99
C GLY A 122 -3.00 19.83 -5.40
N THR A 123 -3.30 20.20 -6.65
CA THR A 123 -4.67 20.46 -7.14
C THR A 123 -5.17 19.43 -8.15
N GLY A 124 -4.59 18.26 -8.13
CA GLY A 124 -4.78 17.22 -9.14
C GLY A 124 -3.62 17.19 -10.11
N GLY A 125 -3.09 16.02 -10.38
CA GLY A 125 -1.99 15.83 -11.29
C GLY A 125 -1.01 14.77 -10.85
N PHE A 126 0.18 14.85 -11.40
CA PHE A 126 1.20 13.82 -11.29
C PHE A 126 1.71 13.64 -9.85
N LEU A 127 1.91 12.38 -9.49
CA LEU A 127 2.53 11.96 -8.24
C LEU A 127 3.73 11.08 -8.56
N LEU A 128 4.87 11.39 -7.95
CA LEU A 128 6.09 10.58 -7.97
C LEU A 128 6.62 10.45 -6.56
N SER A 129 7.06 9.26 -6.15
CA SER A 129 7.76 9.10 -4.88
C SER A 129 8.88 8.09 -4.95
N LEU A 130 9.91 8.32 -4.14
CA LEU A 130 11.01 7.40 -3.90
C LEU A 130 11.15 7.22 -2.39
N LYS A 131 11.00 5.99 -1.91
CA LYS A 131 10.93 5.66 -0.49
C LYS A 131 11.85 4.51 -0.13
N GLY A 132 12.48 4.61 1.04
CA GLY A 132 13.13 3.49 1.70
C GLY A 132 12.20 2.87 2.72
N TYR A 133 12.21 1.57 2.81
CA TYR A 133 11.40 0.78 3.74
C TYR A 133 12.28 -0.15 4.56
N TYR A 134 11.83 -0.43 5.76
CA TYR A 134 12.30 -1.54 6.55
C TYR A 134 11.14 -2.52 6.72
N LEU A 135 11.32 -3.72 6.21
CA LEU A 135 10.29 -4.76 6.15
C LEU A 135 10.65 -5.86 7.13
N SER A 136 9.70 -6.32 7.90
CA SER A 136 9.87 -7.38 8.90
C SER A 136 8.78 -8.44 8.76
N ILE A 137 9.21 -9.70 8.55
CA ILE A 137 8.34 -10.87 8.49
C ILE A 137 8.86 -11.87 9.53
N GLY A 138 8.12 -12.04 10.63
CA GLY A 138 8.54 -12.90 11.72
C GLY A 138 9.90 -12.50 12.28
N ARG A 139 10.93 -13.33 12.07
CA ARG A 139 12.32 -13.09 12.52
C ARG A 139 13.21 -12.44 11.47
N PHE A 140 12.73 -12.32 10.26
CA PHE A 140 13.49 -11.75 9.16
C PHE A 140 13.11 -10.29 8.97
N SER A 141 14.13 -9.44 8.83
CA SER A 141 13.95 -8.05 8.50
C SER A 141 15.01 -7.60 7.50
N SER A 142 14.60 -6.74 6.57
CA SER A 142 15.47 -6.28 5.48
C SER A 142 15.15 -4.84 5.11
N PRO A 143 16.17 -4.04 4.79
CA PRO A 143 15.96 -2.77 4.11
C PRO A 143 15.47 -3.02 2.67
N TRP A 144 14.57 -2.17 2.21
CA TRP A 144 13.98 -2.26 0.89
C TRP A 144 13.73 -0.87 0.31
N ALA A 145 13.54 -0.77 -0.98
CA ALA A 145 13.23 0.51 -1.62
C ALA A 145 12.03 0.36 -2.55
N GLY A 146 11.29 1.45 -2.72
CA GLY A 146 10.15 1.51 -3.62
C GLY A 146 10.09 2.83 -4.37
N MET A 147 9.63 2.76 -5.61
CA MET A 147 9.35 3.91 -6.45
C MET A 147 7.90 3.87 -6.88
N SER A 148 7.21 5.00 -6.79
CA SER A 148 5.80 5.08 -7.14
C SER A 148 5.55 6.17 -8.16
N VAL A 149 4.63 5.90 -9.08
CA VAL A 149 4.13 6.87 -10.05
C VAL A 149 2.60 6.80 -10.11
N GLY A 150 1.94 7.95 -10.13
CA GLY A 150 0.49 7.99 -10.09
C GLY A 150 -0.12 9.36 -10.31
N TRP A 151 -1.35 9.49 -9.87
CA TRP A 151 -2.18 10.67 -10.07
C TRP A 151 -2.94 11.05 -8.79
N THR A 152 -3.02 12.36 -8.54
CA THR A 152 -3.80 12.98 -7.47
C THR A 152 -5.10 13.57 -8.03
N PHE A 153 -6.23 13.39 -7.35
CA PHE A 153 -7.54 13.94 -7.74
C PHE A 153 -8.41 14.23 -6.53
#